data_e14dc9168e340739b4997de552d25182
#
_entry.id   e14dc9168e340739b4997de552d25182
#
_cell.length_a   1.000
_cell.length_b   1.000
_cell.length_c   1.000
_cell.angle_alpha   90.00
_cell.angle_beta   90.00
_cell.angle_gamma   90.00
#
_symmetry.space_group_name_H-M   'P 1'
#
loop_
_entity.id
_entity.type
_entity.pdbx_description
1 polymer ?
#
loop_
_entity_poly.entity_id
_entity_poly.type
_entity_poly.pdbx_seq_one_letter_code
_entity_poly.pdbx_strand_id
1 'polypeptide(L)' 'MAESAQGTTLRDVGIGQTATVRRLTGEGAIKRHIMDMGITKGVDVYVRKVAPLGDPIEVTVRGYELSLRKSEAACILVG' A
#
# COMPACT_ATOMS: atom_id res chain seq x y z
N MET A 1 14.96 -5.37 -13.15
CA MET A 1 15.82 -4.46 -12.91
C MET A 1 15.61 -3.58 -11.78
N ALA A 2 16.61 -3.02 -11.39
CA ALA A 2 16.61 -2.25 -10.20
C ALA A 2 15.68 -1.06 -10.25
N GLU A 3 15.54 -0.52 -11.39
CA GLU A 3 14.75 0.67 -11.49
C GLU A 3 13.30 0.42 -11.22
N SER A 4 12.85 -0.78 -11.36
CA SER A 4 11.44 -1.02 -11.12
C SER A 4 11.08 -0.77 -9.67
N ALA A 5 12.03 -0.90 -8.77
CA ALA A 5 11.74 -0.68 -7.38
C ALA A 5 11.34 0.75 -7.09
N GLN A 6 11.81 1.68 -7.88
CA GLN A 6 11.51 3.07 -7.64
C GLN A 6 10.09 3.44 -7.93
N GLY A 7 9.47 2.76 -8.85
CA GLY A 7 8.12 3.09 -9.23
C GLY A 7 7.07 2.16 -8.70
N THR A 8 7.48 1.17 -7.92
CA THR A 8 6.53 0.18 -7.43
C THR A 8 5.74 0.74 -6.27
N THR A 9 4.42 0.69 -6.40
CA THR A 9 3.54 1.11 -5.31
C THR A 9 2.71 -0.08 -4.89
N LEU A 10 2.00 0.08 -3.79
CA LEU A 10 1.15 -0.97 -3.27
C LEU A 10 0.07 -1.36 -4.28
N ARG A 11 -0.32 -0.43 -5.11
CA ARG A 11 -1.26 -0.67 -6.17
C ARG A 11 -0.79 -1.75 -7.15
N ASP A 12 0.54 -1.91 -7.27
CA ASP A 12 1.14 -2.87 -8.19
C ASP A 12 1.39 -4.23 -7.56
N VAL A 13 1.14 -4.36 -6.27
CA VAL A 13 1.37 -5.62 -5.56
C VAL A 13 0.19 -6.55 -5.80
N GLY A 14 0.48 -7.79 -6.16
CA GLY A 14 -0.57 -8.75 -6.48
C GLY A 14 -1.23 -9.34 -5.24
N ILE A 15 -2.42 -9.90 -5.44
CA ILE A 15 -3.14 -10.58 -4.37
C ILE A 15 -2.29 -11.73 -3.85
N GLY A 16 -2.23 -11.85 -2.54
CA GLY A 16 -1.46 -12.92 -1.91
C GLY A 16 0.00 -12.58 -1.70
N GLN A 17 0.40 -11.38 -2.07
CA GLN A 17 1.80 -10.96 -1.93
C GLN A 17 1.95 -9.95 -0.79
N THR A 18 3.13 -9.96 -0.20
CA THR A 18 3.49 -9.03 0.87
C THR A 18 4.56 -8.09 0.36
N ALA A 19 4.45 -6.83 0.69
CA ALA A 19 5.47 -5.85 0.33
C ALA A 19 5.78 -4.99 1.55
N THR A 20 7.00 -4.51 1.61
CA THR A 20 7.45 -3.66 2.70
C THR A 20 7.34 -2.21 2.28
N VAL A 21 6.75 -1.39 3.14
CA VAL A 21 6.61 0.03 2.85
C VAL A 21 7.97 0.70 2.90
N ARG A 22 8.32 1.37 1.80
CA ARG A 22 9.59 2.06 1.71
C ARG A 22 9.40 3.55 1.99
N ARG A 23 8.28 4.09 1.55
CA ARG A 23 8.08 5.51 1.65
C ARG A 23 6.63 5.86 1.31
N LEU A 24 6.14 6.94 1.87
CA LEU A 24 4.82 7.45 1.54
C LEU A 24 4.98 8.71 0.72
N THR A 25 4.14 8.84 -0.30
CA THR A 25 4.12 10.05 -1.12
C THR A 25 2.72 10.66 -1.03
N GLY A 26 2.47 11.67 -1.79
CA GLY A 26 1.17 12.31 -1.81
C GLY A 26 1.13 13.53 -0.91
N GLU A 27 -0.01 14.16 -0.87
CA GLU A 27 -0.16 15.38 -0.09
C GLU A 27 -0.41 15.10 1.36
N GLY A 28 -0.24 16.11 2.18
CA GLY A 28 -0.26 15.96 3.61
C GLY A 28 -1.45 15.22 4.17
N ALA A 29 -2.65 15.54 3.69
CA ALA A 29 -3.86 14.91 4.22
C ALA A 29 -3.92 13.42 3.90
N ILE A 30 -3.57 13.06 2.69
CA ILE A 30 -3.58 11.65 2.28
C ILE A 30 -2.51 10.89 3.03
N LYS A 31 -1.33 11.47 3.10
CA LYS A 31 -0.21 10.85 3.78
C LYS A 31 -0.52 10.62 5.25
N ARG A 32 -1.12 11.62 5.90
CA ARG A 32 -1.49 11.51 7.29
C ARG A 32 -2.53 10.41 7.50
N HIS A 33 -3.52 10.35 6.61
CA HIS A 33 -4.55 9.33 6.71
C HIS A 33 -3.94 7.92 6.62
N ILE A 34 -3.02 7.73 5.69
CA ILE A 34 -2.34 6.44 5.54
C ILE A 34 -1.56 6.10 6.80
N MET A 35 -0.86 7.09 7.35
CA MET A 35 -0.08 6.88 8.57
C MET A 35 -0.97 6.56 9.76
N ASP A 36 -2.14 7.20 9.82
CA ASP A 36 -3.08 6.97 10.91
C ASP A 36 -3.62 5.54 10.89
N MET A 37 -3.60 4.89 9.75
CA MET A 37 -4.00 3.50 9.65
C MET A 37 -2.90 2.54 10.06
N GLY A 38 -1.74 3.05 10.42
CA GLY A 38 -0.62 2.21 10.82
C GLY A 38 0.31 1.84 9.69
N ILE A 39 0.12 2.41 8.52
CA ILE A 39 0.98 2.14 7.38
C ILE A 39 2.12 3.14 7.37
N THR A 40 3.26 2.70 7.87
CA THR A 40 4.43 3.56 7.98
C THR A 40 5.63 2.85 7.39
N LYS A 41 6.72 3.57 7.23
CA LYS A 41 7.93 3.02 6.65
C LYS A 41 8.39 1.78 7.40
N GLY A 42 8.72 0.74 6.68
CA GLY A 42 9.23 -0.51 7.26
C GLY A 42 8.17 -1.52 7.61
N VAL A 43 6.90 -1.16 7.48
CA VAL A 43 5.81 -2.07 7.81
C VAL A 43 5.52 -2.97 6.61
N ASP A 44 5.21 -4.23 6.88
CA ASP A 44 4.81 -5.16 5.82
C ASP A 44 3.31 -5.05 5.60
N VAL A 45 2.92 -5.06 4.34
CA VAL A 45 1.52 -5.00 3.94
C VAL A 45 1.23 -6.22 3.07
N TYR A 46 0.25 -7.00 3.49
CA TYR A 46 -0.17 -8.18 2.75
C TYR A 46 -1.46 -7.85 1.98
N VAL A 47 -1.47 -8.08 0.68
CA VAL A 47 -2.64 -7.80 -0.14
C VAL A 47 -3.55 -9.01 -0.13
N ARG A 48 -4.72 -8.87 0.50
CA ARG A 48 -5.67 -9.98 0.65
C ARG A 48 -6.57 -10.11 -0.56
N LYS A 49 -7.09 -9.00 -1.02
CA LYS A 49 -8.09 -8.96 -2.06
C LYS A 49 -8.08 -7.64 -2.77
N VAL A 50 -8.55 -7.65 -4.00
CA VAL A 50 -8.74 -6.42 -4.76
C VAL A 50 -10.12 -6.54 -5.38
N ALA A 51 -10.95 -5.52 -5.24
CA ALA A 51 -12.28 -5.52 -5.82
C ALA A 51 -12.19 -5.63 -7.34
N PRO A 52 -13.24 -6.10 -8.00
CA PRO A 52 -13.18 -6.36 -9.45
C PRO A 52 -12.70 -5.19 -10.29
N LEU A 53 -12.98 -3.97 -9.86
CA LEU A 53 -12.55 -2.79 -10.60
C LEU A 53 -11.22 -2.23 -10.11
N GLY A 54 -10.56 -2.96 -9.22
CA GLY A 54 -9.28 -2.52 -8.69
C GLY A 54 -9.39 -1.61 -7.48
N ASP A 55 -10.58 -1.40 -6.97
CA ASP A 55 -10.81 -0.44 -5.89
C ASP A 55 -12.08 -0.83 -5.14
N PRO A 56 -12.02 -1.05 -3.83
CA PRO A 56 -10.85 -0.87 -2.94
C PRO A 56 -9.92 -2.07 -2.94
N ILE A 57 -8.76 -1.88 -2.30
CA ILE A 57 -7.78 -2.93 -2.10
C ILE A 57 -7.80 -3.28 -0.62
N GLU A 58 -7.99 -4.56 -0.30
CA GLU A 58 -8.02 -5.01 1.08
C GLU A 58 -6.68 -5.60 1.48
N VAL A 59 -6.14 -5.09 2.56
CA VAL A 59 -4.81 -5.48 3.02
C VAL A 59 -4.81 -5.83 4.48
N THR A 60 -3.77 -6.54 4.90
CA THR A 60 -3.52 -6.82 6.31
C THR A 60 -2.22 -6.14 6.71
N VAL A 61 -2.28 -5.36 7.77
CA VAL A 61 -1.13 -4.65 8.30
C VAL A 61 -1.10 -4.88 9.80
N ARG A 62 0.00 -5.45 10.30
CA ARG A 62 0.19 -5.72 11.73
C ARG A 62 -0.96 -6.50 12.33
N GLY A 63 -1.53 -7.41 11.56
CA GLY A 63 -2.63 -8.23 12.04
C GLY A 63 -4.00 -7.60 11.92
N TYR A 64 -4.09 -6.37 11.42
CA TYR A 64 -5.37 -5.69 11.20
C TYR A 64 -5.72 -5.69 9.74
N GLU A 65 -7.01 -5.81 9.46
CA GLU A 65 -7.50 -5.76 8.09
C GLU A 65 -7.97 -4.35 7.78
N LEU A 66 -7.51 -3.83 6.65
CA LEU A 66 -7.81 -2.47 6.23
C LEU A 66 -8.25 -2.46 4.79
N SER A 67 -9.04 -1.46 4.43
CA SER A 67 -9.41 -1.21 3.04
C SER A 67 -8.77 0.09 2.61
N LEU A 68 -8.11 0.07 1.47
CA LEU A 68 -7.47 1.24 0.91
C LEU A 68 -8.09 1.58 -0.42
N ARG A 69 -8.19 2.85 -0.70
CA ARG A 69 -8.55 3.27 -2.04
C ARG A 69 -7.36 3.09 -2.94
N LYS A 70 -7.63 2.85 -4.20
CA LYS A 70 -6.59 2.72 -5.19
C LYS A 70 -5.65 3.93 -5.18
N SER A 71 -6.23 5.13 -5.02
CA SER A 71 -5.42 6.34 -4.96
C SER A 71 -4.50 6.37 -3.75
N GLU A 72 -4.93 5.80 -2.64
CA GLU A 72 -4.10 5.72 -1.45
C GLU A 72 -2.97 4.72 -1.64
N ALA A 73 -3.28 3.59 -2.24
CA ALA A 73 -2.26 2.57 -2.50
C ALA A 73 -1.19 3.11 -3.45
N ALA A 74 -1.56 3.97 -4.37
CA ALA A 74 -0.61 4.57 -5.30
C ALA A 74 0.37 5.51 -4.61
N CYS A 75 0.07 5.93 -3.39
CA CYS A 75 0.95 6.80 -2.61
C CYS A 75 1.86 6.02 -1.66
N ILE A 76 1.79 4.70 -1.68
CA ILE A 76 2.60 3.86 -0.80
C ILE A 76 3.66 3.16 -1.65
N LEU A 77 4.88 3.65 -1.58
CA LEU A 77 5.98 3.03 -2.30
C LEU A 77 6.46 1.82 -1.53
N VAL A 78 6.64 0.73 -2.22
CA VAL A 78 7.06 -0.54 -1.62
C VAL A 78 8.28 -1.08 -2.35
N GLY A 79 8.93 -2.03 -1.73
CA GLY A 79 10.11 -2.58 -2.37
C GLY A 79 10.59 -3.86 -1.82
#